data_c7cb36dfe438cf75dca79c09a6b533c8
#
_entry.id   c7cb36dfe438cf75dca79c09a6b533c8
#
_cell.length_a   1.000
_cell.length_b   1.000
_cell.length_c   1.000
_cell.angle_alpha   90.00
_cell.angle_beta   90.00
_cell.angle_gamma   90.00
#
_symmetry.space_group_name_H-M   'P 1'
#
loop_
_entity.id
_entity.type
_entity.pdbx_description
1 polymer ?
#
loop_
_entity_poly.entity_id
_entity_poly.type
_entity_poly.pdbx_seq_one_letter_code
_entity_poly.pdbx_strand_id
1 'polypeptide(L)'
;MSDTANGKNATFTLTDNRDGKSYELGVMDASVGPSVIDVRKLYAETDCFTYDPGFTSTGSCESKITYIDGDAGILLYRGVPIQDLAEHSDFMEVCYLLLMGELPTADQKSKFEHDITYHT
;
A
#
# COMPACT_ATOMS: atom_id res chain seq x y z
N MET A 1 9.93 15.76 12.12
CA MET A 1 11.32 15.32 11.97
C MET A 1 11.59 14.30 13.06
N SER A 2 11.46 13.06 12.78
CA SER A 2 12.08 11.99 13.56
C SER A 2 12.47 10.92 12.56
N ASP A 3 13.77 10.89 12.25
CA ASP A 3 14.43 9.81 11.55
C ASP A 3 14.18 8.50 12.30
N THR A 4 13.40 7.62 11.74
CA THR A 4 13.44 6.20 12.03
C THR A 4 14.00 5.45 10.83
N ALA A 5 15.19 5.85 10.41
CA ALA A 5 16.06 5.03 9.60
C ALA A 5 16.81 4.09 10.53
N ASN A 6 16.24 2.98 10.89
CA ASN A 6 16.99 1.80 11.30
C ASN A 6 16.22 0.52 10.93
N GLY A 7 15.95 0.37 9.64
CA GLY A 7 15.55 -0.90 9.05
C GLY A 7 16.74 -1.86 9.07
N LYS A 8 16.98 -2.55 10.18
CA LYS A 8 17.56 -3.88 10.08
C LYS A 8 16.63 -4.63 9.14
N ASN A 9 17.16 -5.15 8.04
CA ASN A 9 16.41 -6.02 7.14
C ASN A 9 15.83 -7.17 7.96
N ALA A 10 14.58 -6.98 8.41
CA ALA A 10 13.89 -8.04 9.14
C ALA A 10 13.66 -9.19 8.17
N THR A 11 13.90 -10.41 8.61
CA THR A 11 13.71 -11.60 7.79
C THR A 11 12.91 -12.64 8.56
N PHE A 12 12.24 -13.49 7.79
CA PHE A 12 11.73 -14.76 8.27
C PHE A 12 12.60 -15.88 7.71
N THR A 13 12.87 -16.90 8.50
CA THR A 13 13.54 -18.10 8.04
C THR A 13 12.51 -19.20 7.80
N LEU A 14 12.40 -19.66 6.57
CA LEU A 14 11.61 -20.82 6.19
C LEU A 14 12.52 -22.03 6.10
N THR A 15 12.21 -23.09 6.85
CA THR A 15 12.97 -24.34 6.81
C THR A 15 12.17 -25.44 6.13
N ASP A 16 12.73 -26.04 5.09
CA ASP A 16 12.18 -27.24 4.48
C ASP A 16 12.60 -28.47 5.28
N ASN A 17 11.66 -29.04 6.02
CA ASN A 17 11.92 -30.22 6.85
C ASN A 17 12.15 -31.50 6.05
N ARG A 18 11.96 -31.50 4.72
CA ARG A 18 12.22 -32.66 3.85
C ARG A 18 13.71 -32.88 3.62
N ASP A 19 14.48 -31.78 3.55
CA ASP A 19 15.92 -31.82 3.28
C ASP A 19 16.76 -30.98 4.28
N GLY A 20 16.12 -30.28 5.22
CA GLY A 20 16.74 -29.47 6.24
C GLY A 20 17.28 -28.13 5.77
N LYS A 21 17.04 -27.73 4.52
CA LYS A 21 17.48 -26.42 4.02
C LYS A 21 16.65 -25.27 4.60
N SER A 22 17.29 -24.13 4.80
CA SER A 22 16.65 -22.92 5.29
C SER A 22 16.84 -21.78 4.30
N TYR A 23 15.79 -20.98 4.16
CA TYR A 23 15.69 -19.86 3.23
C TYR A 23 15.30 -18.61 3.98
N GLU A 24 15.99 -17.51 3.71
CA GLU A 24 15.71 -16.20 4.31
C GLU A 24 14.75 -15.41 3.42
N LEU A 25 13.60 -15.05 3.97
CA LEU A 25 12.56 -14.25 3.30
C LEU A 25 12.53 -12.85 3.92
N GLY A 26 12.65 -11.83 3.10
CA GLY A 26 12.60 -10.44 3.55
C GLY A 26 11.22 -10.05 4.07
N VAL A 27 11.18 -9.11 5.00
CA VAL A 27 9.95 -8.47 5.49
C VAL A 27 9.84 -7.09 4.88
N MET A 28 8.66 -6.76 4.40
CA MET A 28 8.30 -5.43 3.93
C MET A 28 7.28 -4.84 4.91
N ASP A 29 7.64 -3.70 5.49
CA ASP A 29 6.76 -2.98 6.40
C ASP A 29 5.88 -2.01 5.62
N ALA A 30 4.58 -2.06 5.90
CA ALA A 30 3.64 -1.08 5.40
C ALA A 30 3.66 0.17 6.29
N SER A 31 3.40 1.35 5.72
CA SER A 31 3.16 2.57 6.51
C SER A 31 1.84 2.49 7.29
N VAL A 32 0.87 1.74 6.77
CA VAL A 32 -0.40 1.41 7.44
C VAL A 32 -0.76 -0.03 7.09
N GLY A 33 -1.17 -0.82 8.08
CA GLY A 33 -1.52 -2.23 7.91
C GLY A 33 -0.40 -3.18 8.36
N PRO A 34 -0.59 -4.49 8.20
CA PRO A 34 0.38 -5.49 8.62
C PRO A 34 1.63 -5.51 7.72
N SER A 35 2.77 -5.90 8.29
CA SER A 35 3.96 -6.23 7.52
C SER A 35 3.72 -7.49 6.68
N VAL A 36 4.42 -7.61 5.55
CA VAL A 36 4.31 -8.75 4.65
C VAL A 36 5.65 -9.46 4.48
N ILE A 37 5.60 -10.77 4.28
CA ILE A 37 6.77 -11.58 3.96
C ILE A 37 6.92 -11.62 2.43
N ASP A 38 8.09 -11.21 1.93
CA ASP A 38 8.38 -11.21 0.50
C ASP A 38 8.67 -12.63 0.00
N VAL A 39 7.71 -13.21 -0.69
CA VAL A 39 7.82 -14.58 -1.24
C VAL A 39 8.18 -14.63 -2.72
N ARG A 40 8.55 -13.50 -3.36
CA ARG A 40 8.82 -13.44 -4.81
C ARG A 40 9.90 -14.42 -5.28
N LYS A 41 10.86 -14.75 -4.42
CA LYS A 41 11.95 -15.71 -4.73
C LYS A 41 11.64 -17.14 -4.32
N LEU A 42 10.58 -17.36 -3.56
CA LEU A 42 10.29 -18.65 -2.95
C LEU A 42 10.26 -19.79 -3.97
N TYR A 43 9.54 -19.62 -5.07
CA TYR A 43 9.45 -20.66 -6.11
C TYR A 43 10.81 -20.97 -6.74
N ALA A 44 11.60 -19.96 -7.07
CA ALA A 44 12.90 -20.17 -7.69
C ALA A 44 13.91 -20.90 -6.79
N GLU A 45 13.78 -20.73 -5.48
CA GLU A 45 14.70 -21.31 -4.50
C GLU A 45 14.24 -22.68 -3.99
N THR A 46 12.92 -22.95 -3.97
CA THR A 46 12.34 -24.12 -3.32
C THR A 46 11.53 -25.03 -4.25
N ASP A 47 11.21 -24.57 -5.45
CA ASP A 47 10.24 -25.20 -6.39
C ASP A 47 8.84 -25.39 -5.76
N CYS A 48 8.48 -24.54 -4.79
CA CYS A 48 7.20 -24.57 -4.09
C CYS A 48 6.46 -23.25 -4.24
N PHE A 49 5.14 -23.30 -4.39
CA PHE A 49 4.24 -22.16 -4.30
C PHE A 49 3.60 -22.08 -2.93
N THR A 50 3.19 -20.87 -2.55
CA THR A 50 2.25 -20.65 -1.44
C THR A 50 0.83 -21.03 -1.88
N TYR A 51 0.01 -21.49 -0.95
CA TYR A 51 -1.40 -21.75 -1.18
C TYR A 51 -2.25 -20.98 -0.18
N ASP A 52 -2.95 -19.97 -0.66
CA ASP A 52 -3.81 -19.09 0.12
C ASP A 52 -5.06 -18.75 -0.70
N PRO A 53 -6.09 -19.62 -0.72
CA PRO A 53 -7.31 -19.39 -1.47
C PRO A 53 -8.07 -18.17 -0.92
N GLY A 54 -8.34 -17.19 -1.79
CA GLY A 54 -9.05 -15.96 -1.41
C GLY A 54 -8.16 -14.87 -0.85
N PHE A 55 -6.83 -15.05 -0.83
CA PHE A 55 -5.86 -14.05 -0.36
C PHE A 55 -6.11 -13.56 1.07
N THR A 56 -6.52 -14.48 1.96
CA THR A 56 -6.87 -14.15 3.35
C THR A 56 -5.66 -13.72 4.19
N SER A 57 -4.45 -14.15 3.80
CA SER A 57 -3.19 -13.83 4.49
C SER A 57 -2.08 -13.41 3.52
N THR A 58 -2.43 -13.03 2.30
CA THR A 58 -1.46 -12.70 1.25
C THR A 58 -1.63 -11.27 0.79
N GLY A 59 -0.58 -10.46 0.89
CA GLY A 59 -0.50 -9.16 0.24
C GLY A 59 -0.35 -9.34 -1.27
N SER A 60 -1.37 -9.01 -2.05
CA SER A 60 -1.39 -9.22 -3.51
C SER A 60 -0.69 -8.10 -4.28
N CYS A 61 -0.63 -6.90 -3.72
CA CYS A 61 0.03 -5.74 -4.32
C CYS A 61 0.42 -4.70 -3.27
N GLU A 62 1.34 -3.82 -3.66
CA GLU A 62 1.67 -2.60 -2.91
C GLU A 62 0.87 -1.43 -3.47
N SER A 63 0.25 -0.63 -2.60
CA SER A 63 -0.47 0.59 -2.99
C SER A 63 -0.06 1.75 -2.10
N LYS A 64 0.16 2.92 -2.73
CA LYS A 64 0.35 4.22 -2.05
C LYS A 64 -0.89 5.11 -2.16
N ILE A 65 -1.95 4.61 -2.76
CA ILE A 65 -3.14 5.40 -3.09
C ILE A 65 -4.25 5.18 -2.07
N THR A 66 -4.55 3.93 -1.77
CA THR A 66 -5.70 3.57 -0.94
C THR A 66 -5.31 2.58 0.13
N TYR A 67 -5.81 2.79 1.34
CA TYR A 67 -5.82 1.80 2.41
C TYR A 67 -7.26 1.51 2.81
N ILE A 68 -7.59 0.23 2.95
CA ILE A 68 -8.92 -0.23 3.38
C ILE A 68 -8.73 -1.25 4.49
N ASP A 69 -9.42 -1.03 5.60
CA ASP A 69 -9.63 -2.00 6.66
C ASP A 69 -11.16 -2.19 6.82
N GLY A 70 -11.66 -3.28 6.25
CA GLY A 70 -13.09 -3.56 6.24
C GLY A 70 -13.64 -3.92 7.61
N ASP A 71 -12.83 -4.54 8.46
CA ASP A 71 -13.23 -4.94 9.81
C ASP A 71 -13.33 -3.73 10.74
N ALA A 72 -12.38 -2.81 10.65
CA ALA A 72 -12.40 -1.56 11.42
C ALA A 72 -13.23 -0.45 10.75
N GLY A 73 -13.70 -0.63 9.51
CA GLY A 73 -14.43 0.38 8.75
C GLY A 73 -13.58 1.60 8.37
N ILE A 74 -12.28 1.39 8.10
CA ILE A 74 -11.34 2.47 7.76
C ILE A 74 -11.10 2.48 6.26
N LEU A 75 -11.23 3.67 5.66
CA LEU A 75 -10.84 3.94 4.28
C LEU A 75 -10.02 5.23 4.23
N LEU A 76 -8.82 5.14 3.69
CA LEU A 76 -7.92 6.29 3.50
C LEU A 76 -7.58 6.44 2.01
N TYR A 77 -7.63 7.67 1.51
CA TYR A 77 -7.08 8.05 0.21
C TYR A 77 -5.82 8.90 0.41
N ARG A 78 -4.67 8.39 -0.02
CA ARG A 78 -3.36 9.03 0.20
C ARG A 78 -3.11 9.39 1.67
N GLY A 79 -3.67 8.61 2.60
CA GLY A 79 -3.58 8.83 4.04
C GLY A 79 -4.65 9.75 4.63
N VAL A 80 -5.52 10.35 3.79
CA VAL A 80 -6.63 11.21 4.25
C VAL A 80 -7.87 10.35 4.47
N PRO A 81 -8.52 10.43 5.66
CA PRO A 81 -9.75 9.70 5.94
C PRO A 81 -10.87 10.07 4.97
N ILE A 82 -11.64 9.07 4.53
CA ILE A 82 -12.75 9.30 3.58
C ILE A 82 -13.80 10.25 4.14
N GLN A 83 -14.02 10.25 5.46
CA GLN A 83 -14.97 11.15 6.11
C GLN A 83 -14.58 12.62 5.91
N ASP A 84 -13.29 12.93 6.08
CA ASP A 84 -12.79 14.29 5.92
C ASP A 84 -12.94 14.75 4.46
N LEU A 85 -12.68 13.86 3.50
CA LEU A 85 -12.87 14.15 2.08
C LEU A 85 -14.34 14.36 1.73
N ALA A 86 -15.24 13.54 2.28
CA ALA A 86 -16.67 13.64 2.02
C ALA A 86 -17.30 14.94 2.57
N GLU A 87 -16.78 15.42 3.70
CA GLU A 87 -17.30 16.64 4.34
C GLU A 87 -16.68 17.93 3.82
N HIS A 88 -15.41 17.91 3.40
CA HIS A 88 -14.62 19.13 3.17
C HIS A 88 -14.03 19.24 1.76
N SER A 89 -14.20 18.21 0.91
CA SER A 89 -13.62 18.21 -0.44
C SER A 89 -14.68 17.96 -1.50
N ASP A 90 -14.43 18.46 -2.70
CA ASP A 90 -15.24 18.11 -3.87
C ASP A 90 -14.57 17.02 -4.73
N PHE A 91 -15.28 16.60 -5.78
CA PHE A 91 -14.82 15.56 -6.69
C PHE A 91 -13.46 15.86 -7.32
N MET A 92 -13.23 17.11 -7.74
CA MET A 92 -12.00 17.50 -8.42
C MET A 92 -10.80 17.55 -7.47
N GLU A 93 -11.01 17.93 -6.22
CA GLU A 93 -10.00 17.88 -5.17
C GLU A 93 -9.61 16.44 -4.84
N VAL A 94 -10.56 15.52 -4.78
CA VAL A 94 -10.28 14.10 -4.57
C VAL A 94 -9.54 13.52 -5.78
N CYS A 95 -9.92 13.86 -7.01
CA CYS A 95 -9.18 13.46 -8.20
C CYS A 95 -7.74 13.94 -8.16
N TYR A 96 -7.52 15.20 -7.79
CA TYR A 96 -6.19 15.77 -7.66
C TYR A 96 -5.37 15.04 -6.59
N LEU A 97 -5.95 14.80 -5.40
CA LEU A 97 -5.31 14.06 -4.31
C LEU A 97 -4.85 12.67 -4.78
N LEU A 98 -5.70 11.92 -5.45
CA LEU A 98 -5.37 10.57 -5.90
C LEU A 98 -4.25 10.56 -6.95
N LEU A 99 -4.22 11.54 -7.85
CA LEU A 99 -3.23 11.65 -8.92
C LEU A 99 -1.91 12.23 -8.41
N MET A 100 -1.95 13.31 -7.65
CA MET A 100 -0.77 14.08 -7.24
C MET A 100 -0.21 13.67 -5.87
N GLY A 101 -1.04 13.08 -5.01
CA GLY A 101 -0.64 12.56 -3.70
C GLY A 101 -0.89 13.50 -2.53
N GLU A 102 -1.35 14.71 -2.78
CA GLU A 102 -1.70 15.74 -1.78
C GLU A 102 -2.93 16.53 -2.21
N LEU A 103 -3.62 17.17 -1.28
CA LEU A 103 -4.74 18.05 -1.58
C LEU A 103 -4.24 19.32 -2.28
N PRO A 104 -5.00 19.83 -3.29
CA PRO A 104 -4.59 21.02 -4.02
C PRO A 104 -4.70 22.29 -3.18
N THR A 105 -3.82 23.24 -3.43
CA THR A 105 -4.07 24.63 -3.08
C THR A 105 -5.17 25.22 -3.97
N ALA A 106 -5.72 26.38 -3.62
CA ALA A 106 -6.77 27.04 -4.42
C ALA A 106 -6.33 27.28 -5.89
N ASP A 107 -5.08 27.70 -6.09
CA ASP A 107 -4.52 27.95 -7.41
C ASP A 107 -4.33 26.65 -8.22
N GLN A 108 -3.85 25.61 -7.56
CA GLN A 108 -3.69 24.27 -8.17
C GLN A 108 -5.03 23.67 -8.55
N LYS A 109 -6.06 23.82 -7.70
CA LYS A 109 -7.42 23.40 -7.99
C LYS A 109 -7.98 24.11 -9.22
N SER A 110 -7.94 25.45 -9.22
CA SER A 110 -8.45 26.24 -10.36
C SER A 110 -7.77 25.87 -11.67
N LYS A 111 -6.45 25.67 -11.65
CA LYS A 111 -5.73 25.23 -12.85
C LYS A 111 -6.13 23.83 -13.28
N PHE A 112 -6.23 22.89 -12.36
CA PHE A 112 -6.60 21.51 -12.64
C PHE A 112 -8.02 21.41 -13.22
N GLU A 113 -8.99 22.13 -12.63
CA GLU A 113 -10.36 22.22 -13.13
C GLU A 113 -10.41 22.81 -14.54
N HIS A 114 -9.65 23.89 -14.78
CA HIS A 114 -9.56 24.48 -16.12
C HIS A 114 -9.00 23.49 -17.14
N ASP A 115 -7.90 22.83 -16.81
CA ASP A 115 -7.24 21.87 -17.72
C ASP A 115 -8.18 20.70 -18.05
N ILE A 116 -8.88 20.13 -17.07
CA ILE A 116 -9.86 19.07 -17.30
C ILE A 116 -11.01 19.55 -18.17
N THR A 117 -11.61 20.70 -17.85
CA THR A 117 -12.78 21.24 -18.56
C THR A 117 -12.44 21.66 -19.99
N TYR A 118 -11.23 22.17 -20.21
CA TYR A 118 -10.80 22.60 -21.54
C TYR A 118 -10.56 21.43 -22.51
N HIS A 119 -10.18 20.26 -21.98
CA HIS A 119 -9.86 19.06 -22.78
C HIS A 119 -11.01 18.05 -22.87
N THR A 120 -12.17 18.34 -22.28
CA THR A 120 -13.41 17.56 -22.43
C THR A 120 -14.34 18.20 -23.42
#